data_0edf4405ce92035f89907729f2c8a810
#
_entry.id   0edf4405ce92035f89907729f2c8a810
#
_cell.length_a   1.000
_cell.length_b   1.000
_cell.length_c   1.000
_cell.angle_alpha   90.00
_cell.angle_beta   90.00
_cell.angle_gamma   90.00
#
_symmetry.space_group_name_H-M   'P 1'
#
loop_
_entity.id
_entity.type
_entity.pdbx_description
1 polymer ?
#
loop_
_entity_poly.entity_id
_entity_poly.type
_entity_poly.pdbx_seq_one_letter_code
_entity_poly.pdbx_strand_id
1 'polypeptide(L)'
;MAVHEGTKIVTGLVVGRNKVVVPPQEVEDLASIGCTDRDIARWFGIDENTLRYSFSDNLIKGREDLKISLRRAMLKNACVNLNAAVQIFLAKNMLGMSDNGMVNDGSKVLPFTDDEDAKPTDEQLEDMREEYKELNGVK
;
A
#
# COMPACT_ATOMS: atom_id res chain seq x y z
N MET A 1 38.41 -12.74 -16.52
CA MET A 1 38.73 -12.53 -15.12
C MET A 1 39.08 -13.87 -14.49
N ALA A 2 40.19 -13.96 -13.82
CA ALA A 2 40.52 -15.16 -13.04
C ALA A 2 39.63 -15.19 -11.79
N VAL A 3 38.83 -16.25 -11.68
CA VAL A 3 38.00 -16.46 -10.49
C VAL A 3 38.76 -17.40 -9.58
N HIS A 4 39.06 -16.97 -8.37
CA HIS A 4 39.67 -17.83 -7.38
C HIS A 4 38.66 -18.85 -6.85
N GLU A 5 39.13 -20.04 -6.53
CA GLU A 5 38.30 -21.10 -5.95
C GLU A 5 37.58 -20.57 -4.70
N GLY A 6 36.25 -20.64 -4.67
CA GLY A 6 35.42 -20.09 -3.59
C GLY A 6 34.92 -18.66 -3.81
N THR A 7 35.28 -17.99 -4.90
CA THR A 7 34.76 -16.64 -5.21
C THR A 7 33.40 -16.75 -5.85
N LYS A 8 32.41 -16.15 -5.22
CA LYS A 8 31.05 -16.05 -5.78
C LYS A 8 31.07 -15.15 -7.02
N ILE A 9 30.65 -15.68 -8.17
CA ILE A 9 30.49 -14.88 -9.39
C ILE A 9 29.32 -13.92 -9.18
N VAL A 10 29.61 -12.63 -9.20
CA VAL A 10 28.58 -11.57 -9.17
C VAL A 10 28.32 -11.13 -10.60
N THR A 11 27.15 -11.45 -11.09
CA THR A 11 26.68 -10.95 -12.39
C THR A 11 25.95 -9.64 -12.19
N GLY A 12 26.39 -8.60 -12.92
CA GLY A 12 25.77 -7.30 -12.77
C GLY A 12 26.20 -6.31 -13.86
N LEU A 13 25.66 -5.12 -13.78
CA LEU A 13 26.01 -4.01 -14.64
C LEU A 13 27.26 -3.30 -14.11
N VAL A 14 28.21 -3.04 -15.00
CA VAL A 14 29.41 -2.25 -14.67
C VAL A 14 29.05 -0.77 -14.73
N VAL A 15 29.16 -0.06 -13.62
CA VAL A 15 28.75 1.33 -13.51
C VAL A 15 29.82 2.21 -12.88
N GLY A 16 29.77 3.48 -13.20
CA GLY A 16 30.63 4.50 -12.63
C GLY A 16 32.04 4.54 -13.17
N ARG A 17 32.79 5.54 -12.72
CA ARG A 17 34.18 5.76 -13.12
C ARG A 17 35.10 4.62 -12.66
N ASN A 18 34.82 4.03 -11.53
CA ASN A 18 35.60 2.94 -10.94
C ASN A 18 35.18 1.54 -11.43
N LYS A 19 34.29 1.46 -12.40
CA LYS A 19 33.81 0.21 -13.00
C LYS A 19 33.35 -0.83 -11.96
N VAL A 20 32.52 -0.39 -11.03
CA VAL A 20 31.93 -1.27 -10.00
C VAL A 20 30.83 -2.12 -10.62
N VAL A 21 30.85 -3.42 -10.32
CA VAL A 21 29.81 -4.36 -10.75
C VAL A 21 28.65 -4.33 -9.75
N VAL A 22 27.48 -3.92 -10.22
CA VAL A 22 26.26 -3.83 -9.38
C VAL A 22 25.19 -4.76 -9.94
N PRO A 23 24.73 -5.75 -9.18
CA PRO A 23 23.60 -6.59 -9.60
C PRO A 23 22.30 -5.80 -9.55
N PRO A 24 21.54 -5.69 -10.66
CA PRO A 24 20.26 -4.98 -10.65
C PRO A 24 19.24 -5.55 -9.66
N GLN A 25 19.22 -6.86 -9.50
CA GLN A 25 18.33 -7.52 -8.55
C GLN A 25 18.62 -7.11 -7.11
N GLU A 26 19.87 -6.98 -6.74
CA GLU A 26 20.26 -6.55 -5.39
C GLU A 26 19.88 -5.09 -5.10
N VAL A 27 19.93 -4.22 -6.12
CA VAL A 27 19.40 -2.85 -6.03
C VAL A 27 17.89 -2.86 -5.76
N GLU A 28 17.16 -3.69 -6.48
CA GLU A 28 15.72 -3.86 -6.32
C GLU A 28 15.37 -4.40 -4.92
N ASP A 29 16.10 -5.40 -4.46
CA ASP A 29 15.90 -6.01 -3.13
C ASP A 29 16.15 -5.00 -2.00
N LEU A 30 17.21 -4.20 -2.08
CA LEU A 30 17.49 -3.13 -1.12
C LEU A 30 16.43 -2.03 -1.15
N ALA A 31 15.94 -1.66 -2.33
CA ALA A 31 14.83 -0.71 -2.45
C ALA A 31 13.53 -1.27 -1.86
N SER A 32 13.30 -2.57 -1.99
CA SER A 32 12.10 -3.25 -1.46
C SER A 32 12.04 -3.32 0.07
N ILE A 33 13.17 -3.20 0.74
CA ILE A 33 13.23 -3.09 2.21
C ILE A 33 13.28 -1.64 2.72
N GLY A 34 13.17 -0.67 1.83
CA GLY A 34 13.06 0.74 2.19
C GLY A 34 14.37 1.52 2.26
N CYS A 35 15.48 0.96 1.76
CA CYS A 35 16.75 1.68 1.69
C CYS A 35 16.63 2.92 0.79
N THR A 36 17.23 4.02 1.23
CA THR A 36 17.31 5.25 0.42
C THR A 36 18.33 5.10 -0.71
N ASP A 37 18.23 5.94 -1.72
CA ASP A 37 19.22 5.95 -2.82
C ASP A 37 20.64 6.13 -2.31
N ARG A 38 20.80 6.96 -1.29
CA ARG A 38 22.08 7.19 -0.62
C ARG A 38 22.62 5.95 0.06
N ASP A 39 21.77 5.19 0.73
CA ASP A 39 22.17 3.95 1.42
C ASP A 39 22.60 2.90 0.41
N ILE A 40 21.86 2.74 -0.66
CA ILE A 40 22.15 1.79 -1.74
C ILE A 40 23.45 2.19 -2.46
N ALA A 41 23.62 3.47 -2.77
CA ALA A 41 24.85 3.98 -3.40
C ALA A 41 26.08 3.74 -2.51
N ARG A 42 25.97 3.96 -1.20
CA ARG A 42 27.04 3.66 -0.24
C ARG A 42 27.32 2.18 -0.11
N TRP A 43 26.29 1.35 -0.17
CA TRP A 43 26.43 -0.10 -0.12
C TRP A 43 27.31 -0.64 -1.25
N PHE A 44 27.07 -0.14 -2.47
CA PHE A 44 27.86 -0.53 -3.65
C PHE A 44 29.10 0.32 -3.88
N GLY A 45 29.32 1.39 -3.14
CA GLY A 45 30.44 2.30 -3.32
C GLY A 45 30.38 3.11 -4.62
N ILE A 46 29.19 3.45 -5.08
CA ILE A 46 28.94 4.27 -6.27
C ILE A 46 28.32 5.61 -5.90
N ASP A 47 28.33 6.55 -6.86
CA ASP A 47 27.65 7.82 -6.70
C ASP A 47 26.12 7.67 -6.82
N GLU A 48 25.40 8.47 -6.05
CA GLU A 48 23.94 8.46 -6.00
C GLU A 48 23.31 8.78 -7.35
N ASN A 49 23.89 9.71 -8.12
CA ASN A 49 23.42 10.04 -9.45
C ASN A 49 23.64 8.90 -10.44
N THR A 50 24.76 8.19 -10.33
CA THR A 50 25.06 7.00 -11.14
C THR A 50 24.05 5.89 -10.84
N LEU A 51 23.69 5.68 -9.59
CA LEU A 51 22.66 4.72 -9.17
C LEU A 51 21.31 5.07 -9.79
N ARG A 52 20.88 6.30 -9.66
CA ARG A 52 19.59 6.77 -10.21
C ARG A 52 19.53 6.66 -11.72
N TYR A 53 20.61 7.02 -12.39
CA TYR A 53 20.68 6.94 -13.85
C TYR A 53 20.66 5.50 -14.36
N SER A 54 21.42 4.61 -13.76
CA SER A 54 21.61 3.24 -14.25
C SER A 54 20.52 2.26 -13.80
N PHE A 55 19.90 2.50 -12.65
CA PHE A 55 18.96 1.58 -11.99
C PHE A 55 17.61 2.20 -11.63
N SER A 56 17.18 3.24 -12.35
CA SER A 56 15.90 3.92 -12.07
C SER A 56 14.71 2.97 -12.02
N ASP A 57 14.61 2.06 -12.99
CA ASP A 57 13.50 1.08 -13.05
C ASP A 57 13.53 0.09 -11.90
N ASN A 58 14.70 -0.39 -11.53
CA ASN A 58 14.88 -1.29 -10.38
C ASN A 58 14.55 -0.60 -9.05
N LEU A 59 14.93 0.66 -8.88
CA LEU A 59 14.59 1.46 -7.70
C LEU A 59 13.08 1.67 -7.59
N ILE A 60 12.43 2.02 -8.68
CA ILE A 60 10.96 2.22 -8.73
C ILE A 60 10.26 0.90 -8.39
N LYS A 61 10.65 -0.18 -9.05
CA LYS A 61 10.04 -1.50 -8.84
C LYS A 61 10.20 -1.98 -7.40
N GLY A 62 11.39 -1.87 -6.83
CA GLY A 62 11.64 -2.23 -5.42
C GLY A 62 10.78 -1.43 -4.44
N ARG A 63 10.59 -0.12 -4.68
CA ARG A 63 9.73 0.73 -3.84
C ARG A 63 8.24 0.39 -3.99
N GLU A 64 7.81 0.03 -5.18
CA GLU A 64 6.43 -0.45 -5.38
C GLU A 64 6.21 -1.80 -4.67
N ASP A 65 7.17 -2.70 -4.72
CA ASP A 65 7.13 -3.97 -3.98
C ASP A 65 7.03 -3.75 -2.47
N LEU A 66 7.77 -2.77 -1.93
CA LEU A 66 7.67 -2.38 -0.52
C LEU A 66 6.23 -1.93 -0.17
N LYS A 67 5.64 -1.05 -0.98
CA LYS A 67 4.27 -0.56 -0.76
C LYS A 67 3.26 -1.70 -0.80
N ILE A 68 3.40 -2.61 -1.77
CA ILE A 68 2.50 -3.77 -1.90
C ILE A 68 2.65 -4.69 -0.69
N SER A 69 3.88 -4.99 -0.28
CA SER A 69 4.17 -5.84 0.88
C SER A 69 3.62 -5.24 2.18
N LEU A 70 3.77 -3.93 2.36
CA LEU A 70 3.22 -3.23 3.51
C LEU A 70 1.68 -3.27 3.52
N ARG A 71 1.05 -3.00 2.37
CA ARG A 71 -0.42 -3.10 2.24
C ARG A 71 -0.93 -4.49 2.58
N ARG A 72 -0.27 -5.54 2.06
CA ARG A 72 -0.62 -6.94 2.38
C ARG A 72 -0.51 -7.24 3.86
N ALA A 73 0.58 -6.80 4.50
CA ALA A 73 0.79 -6.99 5.93
C ALA A 73 -0.26 -6.25 6.77
N MET A 74 -0.60 -5.02 6.41
CA MET A 74 -1.63 -4.23 7.07
C MET A 74 -3.01 -4.85 6.91
N LEU A 75 -3.38 -5.28 5.70
CA LEU A 75 -4.66 -5.95 5.44
C LEU A 75 -4.76 -7.27 6.21
N LYS A 76 -3.68 -8.06 6.23
CA LYS A 76 -3.63 -9.29 7.02
C LYS A 76 -3.79 -9.01 8.52
N ASN A 77 -3.11 -7.99 9.03
CA ASN A 77 -3.22 -7.61 10.43
C ASN A 77 -4.62 -7.11 10.80
N ALA A 78 -5.26 -6.35 9.91
CA ALA A 78 -6.63 -5.88 10.12
C ALA A 78 -7.67 -6.99 10.00
N CYS A 79 -7.57 -7.85 8.98
CA CYS A 79 -8.63 -8.82 8.63
C CYS A 79 -8.45 -10.17 9.32
N VAL A 80 -7.22 -10.61 9.56
CA VAL A 80 -6.93 -11.93 10.19
C VAL A 80 -6.67 -11.79 11.67
N ASN A 81 -5.79 -10.86 12.06
CA ASN A 81 -5.44 -10.63 13.47
C ASN A 81 -6.45 -9.72 14.18
N LEU A 82 -7.40 -9.15 13.47
CA LEU A 82 -8.46 -8.28 13.98
C LEU A 82 -7.96 -7.12 14.84
N ASN A 83 -6.85 -6.50 14.41
CA ASN A 83 -6.26 -5.36 15.12
C ASN A 83 -7.08 -4.10 14.88
N ALA A 84 -7.76 -3.61 15.91
CA ALA A 84 -8.64 -2.46 15.82
C ALA A 84 -7.94 -1.17 15.38
N ALA A 85 -6.72 -0.92 15.84
CA ALA A 85 -5.95 0.28 15.46
C ALA A 85 -5.65 0.29 13.96
N VAL A 86 -5.22 -0.85 13.40
CA VAL A 86 -4.95 -0.99 11.96
C VAL A 86 -6.25 -0.91 11.15
N GLN A 87 -7.34 -1.49 11.63
CA GLN A 87 -8.66 -1.40 10.99
C GLN A 87 -9.12 0.06 10.87
N ILE A 88 -9.02 0.83 11.94
CA ILE A 88 -9.38 2.25 11.96
C ILE A 88 -8.48 3.05 11.00
N PHE A 89 -7.17 2.81 11.04
CA PHE A 89 -6.22 3.47 10.14
C PHE A 89 -6.53 3.20 8.67
N LEU A 90 -6.78 1.95 8.31
CA LEU A 90 -7.11 1.56 6.93
C LEU A 90 -8.47 2.09 6.49
N ALA A 91 -9.46 2.10 7.38
CA ALA A 91 -10.77 2.66 7.11
C ALA A 91 -10.68 4.15 6.75
N LYS A 92 -9.90 4.92 7.51
CA LYS A 92 -9.67 6.35 7.23
C LYS A 92 -8.92 6.60 5.93
N ASN A 93 -7.88 5.82 5.64
CA ASN A 93 -6.99 6.06 4.51
C ASN A 93 -7.46 5.41 3.20
N MET A 94 -8.09 4.25 3.24
CA MET A 94 -8.51 3.52 2.05
C MET A 94 -9.99 3.73 1.72
N LEU A 95 -10.84 3.86 2.72
CA LEU A 95 -12.29 3.99 2.56
C LEU A 95 -12.80 5.41 2.79
N GLY A 96 -11.93 6.35 3.17
CA GLY A 96 -12.30 7.74 3.40
C GLY A 96 -13.21 7.97 4.60
N MET A 97 -13.26 7.02 5.55
CA MET A 97 -14.03 7.16 6.77
C MET A 97 -13.41 8.22 7.69
N SER A 98 -14.23 9.03 8.34
CA SER A 98 -13.79 10.03 9.31
C SER A 98 -14.44 9.82 10.66
N ASP A 99 -13.82 10.35 11.71
CA ASP A 99 -14.36 10.29 13.06
C ASP A 99 -15.69 11.07 13.21
N ASN A 100 -15.93 12.01 12.30
CA ASN A 100 -17.12 12.87 12.30
C ASN A 100 -18.27 12.33 11.42
N GLY A 101 -18.16 11.11 10.91
CA GLY A 101 -19.19 10.49 10.06
C GLY A 101 -19.36 11.11 8.67
N MET A 102 -18.58 12.12 8.33
CA MET A 102 -18.63 12.74 7.01
C MET A 102 -17.59 12.11 6.07
N VAL A 103 -18.06 11.64 4.94
CA VAL A 103 -17.19 11.32 3.80
C VAL A 103 -16.76 12.62 3.15
N ASN A 104 -15.49 12.81 2.88
CA ASN A 104 -14.95 14.06 2.31
C ASN A 104 -15.46 14.43 0.91
N ASP A 105 -16.30 13.61 0.29
CA ASP A 105 -16.93 13.89 -0.99
C ASP A 105 -18.26 14.69 -0.89
N GLY A 106 -18.65 15.04 0.32
CA GLY A 106 -19.80 15.91 0.61
C GLY A 106 -21.18 15.32 0.30
N SER A 107 -21.29 14.05 -0.04
CA SER A 107 -22.53 13.54 -0.60
C SER A 107 -23.22 12.40 0.14
N LYS A 108 -22.61 11.76 1.14
CA LYS A 108 -23.31 10.67 1.85
C LYS A 108 -22.92 10.55 3.30
N VAL A 109 -23.90 10.57 4.14
CA VAL A 109 -23.80 10.15 5.54
C VAL A 109 -23.64 8.64 5.60
N LEU A 110 -22.66 8.16 6.37
CA LEU A 110 -22.47 6.72 6.60
C LEU A 110 -23.68 6.16 7.38
N PRO A 111 -24.10 4.91 7.08
CA PRO A 111 -25.30 4.31 7.70
C PRO A 111 -25.22 4.10 9.20
N PHE A 112 -24.08 4.45 9.84
CA PHE A 112 -23.84 4.28 11.28
C PHE A 112 -23.75 5.61 12.04
N THR A 113 -24.04 6.74 11.41
CA THR A 113 -24.11 8.03 12.11
C THR A 113 -25.47 8.21 12.73
N ASP A 114 -25.51 8.63 13.99
CA ASP A 114 -26.73 8.97 14.73
C ASP A 114 -27.30 10.34 14.30
N ASP A 115 -27.04 10.79 13.08
CA ASP A 115 -27.58 12.02 12.56
C ASP A 115 -29.11 11.89 12.44
N GLU A 116 -29.83 12.75 13.14
CA GLU A 116 -31.31 12.76 13.11
C GLU A 116 -31.84 12.94 11.69
N ASP A 117 -31.09 13.63 10.84
CA ASP A 117 -31.42 13.86 9.42
C ASP A 117 -31.30 12.59 8.56
N ALA A 118 -30.60 11.54 9.05
CA ALA A 118 -30.45 10.26 8.35
C ALA A 118 -31.55 9.25 8.73
N LYS A 119 -32.37 9.56 9.70
CA LYS A 119 -33.51 8.70 10.06
C LYS A 119 -34.60 8.80 9.01
N PRO A 120 -35.05 7.65 8.50
CA PRO A 120 -36.20 7.70 7.58
C PRO A 120 -37.41 8.34 8.24
N THR A 121 -38.10 9.17 7.50
CA THR A 121 -39.35 9.74 7.97
C THR A 121 -40.41 8.66 8.17
N ASP A 122 -41.43 8.94 8.99
CA ASP A 122 -42.49 7.95 9.26
C ASP A 122 -43.17 7.50 7.96
N GLU A 123 -43.32 8.40 6.99
CA GLU A 123 -43.86 8.11 5.66
C GLU A 123 -42.96 7.12 4.88
N GLN A 124 -41.64 7.33 4.90
CA GLN A 124 -40.69 6.41 4.28
C GLN A 124 -40.66 5.03 4.98
N LEU A 125 -40.88 5.02 6.29
CA LEU A 125 -40.96 3.75 7.05
C LEU A 125 -42.21 2.94 6.69
N GLU A 126 -43.32 3.63 6.43
CA GLU A 126 -44.56 2.97 5.98
C GLU A 126 -44.41 2.39 4.58
N ASP A 127 -43.85 3.13 3.64
CA ASP A 127 -43.57 2.68 2.29
C ASP A 127 -42.63 1.44 2.31
N MET A 128 -41.58 1.47 3.10
CA MET A 128 -40.66 0.33 3.28
C MET A 128 -41.36 -0.88 3.89
N ARG A 129 -42.31 -0.69 4.79
CA ARG A 129 -43.08 -1.80 5.38
C ARG A 129 -44.06 -2.41 4.38
N GLU A 130 -44.67 -1.63 3.52
CA GLU A 130 -45.54 -2.11 2.47
C GLU A 130 -44.76 -2.89 1.42
N GLU A 131 -43.64 -2.35 0.97
CA GLU A 131 -42.73 -3.04 0.05
C GLU A 131 -42.24 -4.36 0.62
N TYR A 132 -41.87 -4.41 1.89
CA TYR A 132 -41.48 -5.65 2.56
C TYR A 132 -42.60 -6.69 2.62
N LYS A 133 -43.83 -6.26 2.86
CA LYS A 133 -44.99 -7.14 2.86
C LYS A 133 -45.27 -7.72 1.47
N GLU A 134 -45.14 -6.91 0.44
CA GLU A 134 -45.33 -7.35 -0.95
C GLU A 134 -44.25 -8.37 -1.35
N LEU A 135 -42.97 -8.11 -1.03
CA LEU A 135 -41.86 -8.99 -1.36
C LEU A 135 -41.94 -10.34 -0.62
N ASN A 136 -42.43 -10.36 0.61
CA ASN A 136 -42.52 -11.58 1.39
C ASN A 136 -43.91 -12.25 1.35
N GLY A 137 -44.85 -11.75 0.56
CA GLY A 137 -46.18 -12.33 0.40
C GLY A 137 -47.01 -12.35 1.70
N VAL A 138 -46.69 -11.48 2.64
CA VAL A 138 -47.43 -11.34 3.91
C VAL A 138 -48.60 -10.41 3.65
N LYS A 139 -49.78 -10.96 3.77
CA LYS A 139 -51.00 -10.18 3.67
C LYS A 139 -51.34 -9.47 4.99
#